data_3ada01c0130da51f31fed8e2af58c223
#
_entry.id   3ada01c0130da51f31fed8e2af58c223
#
_cell.length_a   1.000
_cell.length_b   1.000
_cell.length_c   1.000
_cell.angle_alpha   90.00
_cell.angle_beta   90.00
_cell.angle_gamma   90.00
#
_symmetry.space_group_name_H-M   'P 1'
#
loop_
_entity.id
_entity.type
_entity.pdbx_description
1 polymer ?
#
loop_
_entity_poly.entity_id
_entity_poly.type
_entity_poly.pdbx_seq_one_letter_code
_entity_poly.pdbx_strand_id
1 'polypeptide(L)'
;AFEPRRDGRYLLRLQSELLRGGSATVEINNVASFDFPVSGHDTGSIGSGFGVPREGGRRAHHGVDIFAPRHSEVTATSKARVRRVDEWKLGGNIIWLADRERNLRLNCAHLQTQDEEEGDWVEPGDRIGTVGNSGNARTTPPHLHFGYIRGEGPIDPRPFLQQPRRQPRN
;
A
#
# COMPACT_ATOMS: atom_id res chain seq x y z
N ALA A 1 18.24 -9.12 -0.01
CA ALA A 1 17.46 -8.53 -1.10
C ALA A 1 17.90 -7.10 -1.33
N PHE A 2 17.85 -6.61 -2.55
CA PHE A 2 18.13 -5.23 -2.90
C PHE A 2 16.80 -4.53 -3.22
N GLU A 3 16.51 -3.43 -2.55
CA GLU A 3 15.34 -2.60 -2.79
C GLU A 3 15.79 -1.24 -3.37
N PRO A 4 15.47 -0.93 -4.63
CA PRO A 4 15.80 0.37 -5.20
C PRO A 4 14.94 1.47 -4.56
N ARG A 5 15.59 2.48 -3.97
CA ARG A 5 14.90 3.59 -3.27
C ARG A 5 14.30 4.64 -4.20
N ARG A 6 14.59 4.58 -5.51
CA ARG A 6 14.09 5.50 -6.54
C ARG A 6 14.13 4.85 -7.91
N ASP A 7 13.32 5.35 -8.82
CA ASP A 7 13.37 4.93 -10.22
C ASP A 7 14.71 5.31 -10.84
N GLY A 8 15.24 4.43 -11.69
CA GLY A 8 16.52 4.66 -12.32
C GLY A 8 17.11 3.43 -12.98
N ARG A 9 18.25 3.61 -13.59
CA ARG A 9 19.05 2.51 -14.12
C ARG A 9 19.96 2.01 -13.02
N TYR A 10 19.95 0.71 -12.79
CA TYR A 10 20.81 0.03 -11.84
C TYR A 10 21.76 -0.90 -12.60
N LEU A 11 23.00 -0.97 -12.15
CA LEU A 11 24.01 -1.85 -12.72
C LEU A 11 24.31 -3.00 -11.74
N LEU A 12 24.01 -4.22 -12.15
CA LEU A 12 24.50 -5.42 -11.49
C LEU A 12 25.87 -5.79 -12.09
N ARG A 13 26.92 -5.72 -11.30
CA ARG A 13 28.26 -6.13 -11.72
C ARG A 13 28.60 -7.48 -11.11
N LEU A 14 28.85 -8.48 -11.98
CA LEU A 14 29.41 -9.78 -11.61
C LEU A 14 30.88 -9.79 -12.02
N GLN A 15 31.76 -10.15 -11.10
CA GLN A 15 33.19 -10.21 -11.36
C GLN A 15 33.71 -11.53 -10.82
N SER A 16 34.35 -12.32 -11.70
CA SER A 16 35.06 -13.54 -11.29
C SER A 16 36.38 -13.18 -10.60
N GLU A 17 36.88 -14.08 -9.79
CA GLU A 17 38.26 -13.99 -9.30
C GLU A 17 39.29 -14.05 -10.46
N LEU A 18 40.42 -13.42 -10.25
CA LEU A 18 41.50 -13.39 -11.24
C LEU A 18 41.88 -14.81 -11.65
N LEU A 19 41.96 -15.07 -12.96
CA LEU A 19 42.31 -16.36 -13.58
C LEU A 19 41.30 -17.50 -13.36
N ARG A 20 40.12 -17.22 -12.80
CA ARG A 20 39.02 -18.18 -12.71
C ARG A 20 37.88 -17.76 -13.64
N GLY A 21 37.71 -18.48 -14.72
CA GLY A 21 36.54 -18.39 -15.58
C GLY A 21 35.41 -19.31 -15.09
N GLY A 22 34.20 -18.99 -15.45
CA GLY A 22 33.03 -19.81 -15.11
C GLY A 22 31.75 -19.23 -15.72
N SER A 23 30.66 -20.00 -15.63
CA SER A 23 29.33 -19.52 -15.94
C SER A 23 28.60 -19.17 -14.65
N ALA A 24 27.81 -18.10 -14.69
CA ALA A 24 26.93 -17.71 -13.59
C ALA A 24 25.51 -17.54 -14.12
N THR A 25 24.54 -18.08 -13.38
CA THR A 25 23.12 -17.83 -13.65
C THR A 25 22.66 -16.71 -12.73
N VAL A 26 22.04 -15.68 -13.30
CA VAL A 26 21.45 -14.57 -12.54
C VAL A 26 19.95 -14.71 -12.63
N GLU A 27 19.30 -14.86 -11.49
CA GLU A 27 17.85 -14.86 -11.37
C GLU A 27 17.41 -13.55 -10.70
N ILE A 28 16.57 -12.78 -11.39
CA ILE A 28 16.02 -11.53 -10.86
C ILE A 28 14.53 -11.74 -10.59
N ASN A 29 14.17 -11.78 -9.31
CA ASN A 29 12.79 -11.90 -8.87
C ASN A 29 12.29 -10.57 -8.34
N ASN A 30 11.19 -10.08 -8.91
CA ASN A 30 10.50 -8.92 -8.39
C ASN A 30 9.51 -9.39 -7.29
N VAL A 31 9.72 -8.92 -6.06
CA VAL A 31 8.85 -9.23 -4.93
C VAL A 31 8.18 -7.96 -4.45
N ALA A 32 6.93 -8.07 -4.02
CA ALA A 32 6.21 -6.96 -3.43
C ALA A 32 6.89 -6.51 -2.13
N SER A 33 6.94 -5.19 -1.90
CA SER A 33 7.72 -4.56 -0.83
C SER A 33 6.91 -4.30 0.43
N PHE A 34 5.57 -4.38 0.36
CA PHE A 34 4.67 -3.99 1.44
C PHE A 34 3.68 -5.10 1.76
N ASP A 35 3.36 -5.26 3.03
CA ASP A 35 2.29 -6.15 3.47
C ASP A 35 0.93 -5.64 2.98
N PHE A 36 -0.07 -6.52 2.92
CA PHE A 36 -1.41 -6.14 2.52
C PHE A 36 -2.07 -5.32 3.62
N PRO A 37 -2.72 -4.17 3.31
CA PRO A 37 -3.16 -3.21 4.33
C PRO A 37 -4.41 -3.62 5.11
N VAL A 38 -5.07 -4.71 4.75
CA VAL A 38 -6.24 -5.25 5.47
C VAL A 38 -5.93 -6.65 5.96
N SER A 39 -5.92 -6.83 7.26
CA SER A 39 -5.57 -8.10 7.92
C SER A 39 -6.45 -9.25 7.42
N GLY A 40 -5.83 -10.39 7.11
CA GLY A 40 -6.52 -11.59 6.62
C GLY A 40 -7.04 -11.51 5.18
N HIS A 41 -6.76 -10.45 4.45
CA HIS A 41 -7.16 -10.23 3.06
C HIS A 41 -5.94 -10.22 2.12
N ASP A 42 -6.21 -10.29 0.82
CA ASP A 42 -5.19 -10.29 -0.22
C ASP A 42 -5.64 -9.48 -1.46
N THR A 43 -4.84 -9.51 -2.51
CA THR A 43 -5.13 -8.80 -3.75
C THR A 43 -6.44 -9.23 -4.43
N GLY A 44 -6.99 -10.40 -4.11
CA GLY A 44 -8.31 -10.84 -4.56
C GLY A 44 -9.47 -10.01 -3.98
N SER A 45 -9.23 -9.29 -2.88
CA SER A 45 -10.21 -8.38 -2.26
C SER A 45 -10.27 -7.01 -2.93
N ILE A 46 -9.41 -6.72 -3.91
CA ILE A 46 -9.41 -5.48 -4.67
C ILE A 46 -10.53 -5.50 -5.70
N GLY A 47 -11.63 -4.84 -5.41
CA GLY A 47 -12.80 -4.78 -6.30
C GLY A 47 -12.78 -3.58 -7.25
N SER A 48 -11.97 -2.54 -6.97
CA SER A 48 -11.80 -1.40 -7.86
C SER A 48 -10.33 -0.98 -7.92
N GLY A 49 -9.78 -0.93 -9.15
CA GLY A 49 -8.37 -0.69 -9.39
C GLY A 49 -8.00 0.78 -9.55
N PHE A 50 -6.69 1.03 -9.57
CA PHE A 50 -6.10 2.33 -9.91
C PHE A 50 -6.46 2.75 -11.34
N GLY A 51 -6.72 4.05 -11.53
CA GLY A 51 -7.02 4.65 -12.83
C GLY A 51 -8.45 4.47 -13.30
N VAL A 52 -9.30 3.69 -12.61
CA VAL A 52 -10.71 3.52 -12.99
C VAL A 52 -11.43 4.88 -12.97
N PRO A 53 -12.20 5.20 -14.04
CA PRO A 53 -12.94 6.46 -14.10
C PRO A 53 -13.93 6.62 -12.94
N ARG A 54 -13.98 7.81 -12.35
CA ARG A 54 -14.92 8.21 -11.28
C ARG A 54 -15.75 9.40 -11.73
N GLU A 55 -16.94 9.56 -11.14
CA GLU A 55 -17.81 10.73 -11.37
C GLU A 55 -18.07 11.00 -12.86
N GLY A 56 -18.37 9.96 -13.64
CA GLY A 56 -18.59 10.08 -15.08
C GLY A 56 -17.34 10.42 -15.88
N GLY A 57 -16.16 10.05 -15.39
CA GLY A 57 -14.88 10.27 -16.08
C GLY A 57 -14.17 11.59 -15.72
N ARG A 58 -14.76 12.39 -14.82
CA ARG A 58 -14.16 13.68 -14.41
C ARG A 58 -12.88 13.55 -13.59
N ARG A 59 -12.68 12.42 -12.93
CA ARG A 59 -11.42 12.09 -12.24
C ARG A 59 -11.08 10.61 -12.38
N ALA A 60 -9.80 10.29 -12.22
CA ALA A 60 -9.33 8.92 -12.10
C ALA A 60 -9.30 8.47 -10.64
N HIS A 61 -9.41 7.17 -10.40
CA HIS A 61 -9.23 6.56 -9.09
C HIS A 61 -7.75 6.55 -8.71
N HIS A 62 -7.36 7.28 -7.68
CA HIS A 62 -5.96 7.47 -7.27
C HIS A 62 -5.51 6.47 -6.20
N GLY A 63 -6.03 5.25 -6.26
CA GLY A 63 -5.76 4.16 -5.33
C GLY A 63 -6.45 2.88 -5.77
N VAL A 64 -6.63 2.00 -4.82
CA VAL A 64 -7.44 0.78 -4.96
C VAL A 64 -8.47 0.74 -3.86
N ASP A 65 -9.64 0.16 -4.14
CA ASP A 65 -10.67 -0.10 -3.14
C ASP A 65 -10.63 -1.59 -2.76
N ILE A 66 -10.32 -1.86 -1.50
CA ILE A 66 -10.17 -3.20 -0.93
C ILE A 66 -11.42 -3.49 -0.12
N PHE A 67 -12.26 -4.40 -0.63
CA PHE A 67 -13.51 -4.79 0.02
C PHE A 67 -13.26 -5.77 1.14
N ALA A 68 -13.76 -5.45 2.33
CA ALA A 68 -13.67 -6.28 3.52
C ALA A 68 -14.86 -5.99 4.46
N PRO A 69 -15.22 -6.91 5.36
CA PRO A 69 -16.24 -6.65 6.36
C PRO A 69 -15.94 -5.38 7.16
N ARG A 70 -17.00 -4.65 7.56
CA ARG A 70 -16.87 -3.52 8.48
C ARG A 70 -16.13 -3.96 9.74
N HIS A 71 -15.23 -3.12 10.25
CA HIS A 71 -14.36 -3.37 11.38
C HIS A 71 -13.21 -4.38 11.14
N SER A 72 -12.98 -4.86 9.90
CA SER A 72 -11.72 -5.54 9.57
C SER A 72 -10.55 -4.61 9.89
N GLU A 73 -9.47 -5.15 10.45
CA GLU A 73 -8.29 -4.36 10.84
C GLU A 73 -7.58 -3.80 9.62
N VAL A 74 -7.25 -2.51 9.68
CA VAL A 74 -6.37 -1.83 8.73
C VAL A 74 -5.02 -1.65 9.38
N THR A 75 -3.97 -2.12 8.70
CA THR A 75 -2.61 -2.12 9.24
C THR A 75 -1.67 -1.26 8.39
N ALA A 76 -0.66 -0.70 9.03
CA ALA A 76 0.42 0.00 8.36
C ALA A 76 1.21 -0.97 7.48
N THR A 77 1.48 -0.60 6.23
CA THR A 77 2.20 -1.44 5.26
C THR A 77 3.72 -1.23 5.28
N SER A 78 4.17 -0.16 5.91
CA SER A 78 5.57 0.20 6.06
C SER A 78 5.79 1.03 7.31
N LYS A 79 7.06 1.16 7.73
CA LYS A 79 7.44 2.14 8.75
C LYS A 79 7.13 3.55 8.24
N ALA A 80 6.27 4.26 8.95
CA ALA A 80 5.81 5.57 8.54
C ALA A 80 5.47 6.47 9.73
N ARG A 81 5.36 7.75 9.46
CA ARG A 81 4.85 8.73 10.41
C ARG A 81 3.44 9.13 10.03
N VAL A 82 2.52 9.15 10.98
CA VAL A 82 1.18 9.70 10.81
C VAL A 82 1.30 11.20 10.55
N ARG A 83 0.79 11.65 9.42
CA ARG A 83 0.89 13.05 8.99
C ARG A 83 -0.41 13.80 9.12
N ARG A 84 -1.52 13.07 9.11
CA ARG A 84 -2.84 13.65 9.24
C ARG A 84 -3.85 12.58 9.63
N VAL A 85 -4.69 12.90 10.57
CA VAL A 85 -5.90 12.16 10.94
C VAL A 85 -7.05 13.17 10.85
N ASP A 86 -8.04 12.90 9.98
CA ASP A 86 -9.08 13.89 9.70
C ASP A 86 -10.36 13.22 9.17
N GLU A 87 -11.44 13.99 9.08
CA GLU A 87 -12.67 13.59 8.41
C GLU A 87 -12.96 14.54 7.24
N TRP A 88 -13.02 13.97 6.02
CA TRP A 88 -13.30 14.72 4.80
C TRP A 88 -14.64 14.32 4.18
N LYS A 89 -15.28 15.27 3.50
CA LYS A 89 -16.54 15.01 2.81
C LYS A 89 -16.45 13.82 1.83
N LEU A 90 -15.36 13.72 1.09
CA LEU A 90 -15.15 12.66 0.09
C LEU A 90 -14.59 11.39 0.72
N GLY A 91 -13.47 11.48 1.41
CA GLY A 91 -12.75 10.34 1.99
C GLY A 91 -13.35 9.79 3.28
N GLY A 92 -14.26 10.53 3.93
CA GLY A 92 -14.72 10.19 5.28
C GLY A 92 -13.56 10.25 6.27
N ASN A 93 -13.50 9.32 7.19
CA ASN A 93 -12.38 9.18 8.11
C ASN A 93 -11.14 8.74 7.34
N ILE A 94 -10.08 9.53 7.44
CA ILE A 94 -8.85 9.34 6.67
C ILE A 94 -7.62 9.34 7.58
N ILE A 95 -6.62 8.56 7.19
CA ILE A 95 -5.27 8.64 7.75
C ILE A 95 -4.29 8.82 6.59
N TRP A 96 -3.40 9.81 6.73
CA TRP A 96 -2.24 9.99 5.85
C TRP A 96 -0.97 9.60 6.59
N LEU A 97 -0.18 8.72 5.96
CA LEU A 97 1.12 8.29 6.45
C LEU A 97 2.22 8.79 5.51
N ALA A 98 3.42 8.99 6.06
CA ALA A 98 4.62 9.31 5.28
C ALA A 98 5.75 8.34 5.60
N ASP A 99 6.10 7.52 4.63
CA ASP A 99 7.32 6.73 4.60
C ASP A 99 8.44 7.58 3.97
N ARG A 100 9.30 8.12 4.82
CA ARG A 100 10.38 9.00 4.38
C ARG A 100 11.52 8.23 3.69
N GLU A 101 11.73 6.99 4.06
CA GLU A 101 12.81 6.17 3.50
C GLU A 101 12.56 5.89 2.01
N ARG A 102 11.26 5.68 1.66
CA ARG A 102 10.85 5.38 0.29
C ARG A 102 10.32 6.58 -0.46
N ASN A 103 10.29 7.76 0.19
CA ASN A 103 9.67 9.00 -0.35
C ASN A 103 8.22 8.74 -0.82
N LEU A 104 7.44 8.11 0.05
CA LEU A 104 6.09 7.65 -0.24
C LEU A 104 5.10 8.23 0.77
N ARG A 105 3.96 8.68 0.28
CA ARG A 105 2.80 9.03 1.10
C ARG A 105 1.71 7.99 0.85
N LEU A 106 1.09 7.55 1.93
CA LEU A 106 0.01 6.56 1.90
C LEU A 106 -1.27 7.22 2.38
N ASN A 107 -2.37 6.90 1.73
CA ASN A 107 -3.71 7.35 2.11
C ASN A 107 -4.61 6.15 2.40
N CYS A 108 -5.18 6.14 3.60
CA CYS A 108 -6.24 5.23 4.02
C CYS A 108 -7.52 6.05 4.19
N ALA A 109 -8.60 5.69 3.49
CA ALA A 109 -9.86 6.41 3.56
C ALA A 109 -11.06 5.47 3.73
N HIS A 110 -12.23 6.06 4.01
CA HIS A 110 -13.50 5.39 4.33
C HIS A 110 -13.45 4.56 5.61
N LEU A 111 -12.52 4.88 6.52
CA LEU A 111 -12.32 4.16 7.77
C LEU A 111 -13.56 4.24 8.67
N GLN A 112 -13.75 3.20 9.50
CA GLN A 112 -14.73 3.20 10.58
C GLN A 112 -14.13 3.82 11.85
N THR A 113 -12.90 3.43 12.20
CA THR A 113 -12.11 4.00 13.30
C THR A 113 -10.76 4.46 12.79
N GLN A 114 -10.20 5.42 13.49
CA GLN A 114 -8.83 5.91 13.33
C GLN A 114 -8.18 5.72 14.69
N ASP A 115 -7.18 4.84 14.77
CA ASP A 115 -6.64 4.38 16.05
C ASP A 115 -5.30 5.08 16.38
N GLU A 116 -4.85 6.00 15.52
CA GLU A 116 -3.60 6.75 15.64
C GLU A 116 -3.84 8.26 15.70
N GLU A 117 -2.86 9.01 16.19
CA GLU A 117 -2.86 10.47 16.22
C GLU A 117 -1.79 11.06 15.29
N GLU A 118 -1.98 12.33 14.91
CA GLU A 118 -0.99 13.03 14.08
C GLU A 118 0.34 13.15 14.84
N GLY A 119 1.41 12.67 14.21
CA GLY A 119 2.75 12.67 14.79
C GLY A 119 3.27 11.31 15.19
N ASP A 120 2.40 10.33 15.37
CA ASP A 120 2.77 8.97 15.76
C ASP A 120 3.65 8.28 14.73
N TRP A 121 4.44 7.33 15.21
CA TRP A 121 5.19 6.42 14.37
C TRP A 121 4.54 5.05 14.38
N VAL A 122 4.38 4.47 13.20
CA VAL A 122 3.86 3.12 13.01
C VAL A 122 4.89 2.25 12.32
N GLU A 123 4.95 0.98 12.72
CA GLU A 123 5.75 -0.07 12.09
C GLU A 123 4.86 -0.95 11.20
N PRO A 124 5.43 -1.71 10.24
CA PRO A 124 4.65 -2.65 9.44
C PRO A 124 3.86 -3.62 10.32
N GLY A 125 2.55 -3.73 10.06
CA GLY A 125 1.65 -4.59 10.81
C GLY A 125 0.94 -3.91 11.99
N ASP A 126 1.35 -2.72 12.40
CA ASP A 126 0.63 -1.97 13.43
C ASP A 126 -0.77 -1.63 12.94
N ARG A 127 -1.77 -1.83 13.81
CA ARG A 127 -3.15 -1.49 13.52
C ARG A 127 -3.31 0.03 13.57
N ILE A 128 -3.80 0.62 12.48
CA ILE A 128 -4.02 2.07 12.35
C ILE A 128 -5.48 2.48 12.33
N GLY A 129 -6.38 1.51 12.24
CA GLY A 129 -7.82 1.74 12.20
C GLY A 129 -8.59 0.52 11.74
N THR A 130 -9.83 0.72 11.33
CA THR A 130 -10.68 -0.35 10.81
C THR A 130 -11.43 0.06 9.54
N VAL A 131 -11.76 -0.93 8.71
CA VAL A 131 -12.55 -0.77 7.49
C VAL A 131 -13.96 -0.27 7.81
N GLY A 132 -14.39 0.72 7.06
CA GLY A 132 -15.73 1.29 7.15
C GLY A 132 -16.34 1.58 5.78
N ASN A 133 -17.18 2.59 5.73
CA ASN A 133 -17.74 3.18 4.53
C ASN A 133 -18.09 4.65 4.75
N SER A 134 -17.27 5.37 5.50
CA SER A 134 -17.47 6.80 5.78
C SER A 134 -17.33 7.67 4.54
N GLY A 135 -17.68 8.93 4.63
CA GLY A 135 -17.63 9.88 3.52
C GLY A 135 -18.62 9.56 2.40
N ASN A 136 -18.16 9.60 1.15
CA ASN A 136 -19.01 9.31 -0.02
C ASN A 136 -19.24 7.81 -0.25
N ALA A 137 -18.60 6.94 0.52
CA ALA A 137 -18.77 5.49 0.47
C ALA A 137 -20.01 4.98 1.25
N ARG A 138 -20.78 5.85 1.88
CA ARG A 138 -21.91 5.47 2.76
C ARG A 138 -22.95 4.55 2.12
N THR A 139 -23.09 4.61 0.80
CA THR A 139 -24.04 3.81 0.02
C THR A 139 -23.41 2.62 -0.68
N THR A 140 -22.12 2.38 -0.48
CA THR A 140 -21.39 1.24 -1.04
C THR A 140 -21.09 0.20 0.03
N PRO A 141 -20.80 -1.07 -0.33
CA PRO A 141 -20.25 -2.03 0.61
C PRO A 141 -19.00 -1.49 1.33
N PRO A 142 -18.75 -1.90 2.58
CA PRO A 142 -17.56 -1.48 3.31
C PRO A 142 -16.28 -1.83 2.54
N HIS A 143 -15.35 -0.87 2.50
CA HIS A 143 -14.05 -1.04 1.84
C HIS A 143 -13.04 -0.03 2.38
N LEU A 144 -11.77 -0.37 2.27
CA LEU A 144 -10.66 0.55 2.43
C LEU A 144 -10.30 1.15 1.07
N HIS A 145 -10.36 2.47 0.92
CA HIS A 145 -9.63 3.13 -0.16
C HIS A 145 -8.18 3.27 0.25
N PHE A 146 -7.26 2.69 -0.54
CA PHE A 146 -5.84 2.66 -0.26
C PHE A 146 -5.04 3.23 -1.44
N GLY A 147 -4.29 4.31 -1.19
CA GLY A 147 -3.55 5.03 -2.21
C GLY A 147 -2.09 5.23 -1.87
N TYR A 148 -1.22 5.19 -2.89
CA TYR A 148 0.18 5.59 -2.84
C TYR A 148 0.42 6.85 -3.66
N ILE A 149 1.20 7.78 -3.11
CA ILE A 149 1.66 8.98 -3.82
C ILE A 149 3.17 9.06 -3.69
N ARG A 150 3.87 9.08 -4.83
CA ARG A 150 5.31 9.27 -4.91
C ARG A 150 5.62 10.54 -5.68
N GLY A 151 6.46 11.40 -5.10
CA GLY A 151 6.73 12.71 -5.69
C GLY A 151 5.44 13.53 -5.84
N GLU A 152 5.10 13.91 -7.05
CA GLU A 152 3.95 14.79 -7.34
C GLU A 152 2.67 14.05 -7.72
N GLY A 153 2.69 12.72 -7.83
CA GLY A 153 1.55 11.99 -8.37
C GLY A 153 1.21 10.68 -7.69
N PRO A 154 -0.06 10.24 -7.83
CA PRO A 154 -0.49 8.94 -7.39
C PRO A 154 0.11 7.84 -8.27
N ILE A 155 0.43 6.71 -7.65
CA ILE A 155 0.92 5.50 -8.32
C ILE A 155 0.02 4.32 -7.98
N ASP A 156 -0.02 3.31 -8.87
CA ASP A 156 -0.77 2.09 -8.63
C ASP A 156 -0.17 1.31 -7.44
N PRO A 157 -0.92 1.08 -6.35
CA PRO A 157 -0.38 0.35 -5.20
C PRO A 157 -0.16 -1.15 -5.45
N ARG A 158 -0.91 -1.75 -6.38
CA ARG A 158 -0.97 -3.22 -6.57
C ARG A 158 0.39 -3.91 -6.75
N PRO A 159 1.34 -3.37 -7.55
CA PRO A 159 2.64 -4.02 -7.73
C PRO A 159 3.48 -4.11 -6.47
N PHE A 160 3.17 -3.28 -5.47
CA PHE A 160 3.94 -3.19 -4.23
C PHE A 160 3.35 -4.03 -3.09
N LEU A 161 2.08 -4.45 -3.20
CA LEU A 161 1.37 -5.18 -2.15
C LEU A 161 1.69 -6.67 -2.22
N GLN A 162 2.17 -7.23 -1.13
CA GLN A 162 2.41 -8.67 -1.00
C GLN A 162 1.08 -9.43 -0.95
N GLN A 163 1.07 -10.60 -1.59
CA GLN A 163 0.06 -11.59 -1.25
C GLN A 163 0.43 -12.20 0.11
N PRO A 164 -0.54 -12.46 1.00
CA PRO A 164 -0.25 -13.12 2.26
C PRO A 164 0.47 -14.44 1.96
N ARG A 165 1.59 -14.67 2.64
CA ARG A 165 2.31 -15.95 2.53
C ARG A 165 1.32 -17.03 2.91
N ARG A 166 1.00 -17.93 1.98
CA ARG A 166 0.27 -19.15 2.31
C ARG A 166 1.10 -19.89 3.36
N GLN A 167 0.63 -19.94 4.60
CA GLN A 167 1.21 -20.85 5.57
C GLN A 167 1.06 -22.25 4.99
N PRO A 168 2.13 -23.05 4.98
CA PRO A 168 1.99 -24.46 4.61
C PRO A 168 0.93 -25.08 5.55
N ARG A 169 -0.07 -25.71 4.97
CA ARG A 169 -1.03 -26.49 5.76
C ARG A 169 -0.24 -27.65 6.38
N ASN A 170 -0.10 -27.65 7.70
CA ASN A 170 0.37 -28.82 8.46
C ASN A 170 -0.61 -29.97 8.28
#